data_a63acefd08ea828d1b0e53a81500f3fa
#
_entry.id   a63acefd08ea828d1b0e53a81500f3fa
#
_cell.length_a   1.000
_cell.length_b   1.000
_cell.length_c   1.000
_cell.angle_alpha   90.00
_cell.angle_beta   90.00
_cell.angle_gamma   90.00
#
_symmetry.space_group_name_H-M   'P 1'
#
loop_
_entity.id
_entity.type
_entity.pdbx_description
1 polymer ?
#
loop_
_entity_poly.entity_id
_entity_poly.type
_entity_poly.pdbx_seq_one_letter_code
_entity_poly.pdbx_strand_id
1 'polypeptide(L)'
;MAADRKGESWAILAASEMGKGVWLKQRLAETCPDRLAIWDTNDEYDRAAREVRTFGELLQAIAAPTFAVRYVPKARKDRDLRDEFEAWCTIVYRAAGSTLVVEELADVTSPSFAPPAWRKLNTRGRHHQGLVLYWCSQSPAFVDKSSLGNATHMHVGYLGEPRHRQAAAAHMGCTAEDIDALCQGDFIEYVKATKERTWGKVSIPGGAKATRKRAARV
;
A
#
# COMPACT_ATOMS: atom_id res chain seq x y z
N MET A 1 19.07 20.61 -0.88
CA MET A 1 19.41 19.64 0.20
C MET A 1 18.15 18.89 0.51
N ALA A 2 18.01 17.62 0.08
CA ALA A 2 16.90 16.77 0.52
C ALA A 2 17.11 16.54 2.02
N ALA A 3 16.15 17.00 2.83
CA ALA A 3 16.14 16.73 4.25
C ALA A 3 16.29 15.22 4.47
N ASP A 4 16.98 14.86 5.54
CA ASP A 4 17.19 13.50 6.04
C ASP A 4 15.84 12.85 6.44
N ARG A 5 14.95 12.69 5.44
CA ARG A 5 13.62 12.12 5.61
C ARG A 5 13.80 10.61 5.70
N LYS A 6 13.69 10.10 6.90
CA LYS A 6 13.68 8.66 7.12
C LYS A 6 12.53 8.06 6.31
N GLY A 7 12.85 7.20 5.36
CA GLY A 7 11.84 6.56 4.52
C GLY A 7 10.92 5.65 5.34
N GLU A 8 9.69 5.47 4.86
CA GLU A 8 8.64 4.68 5.51
C GLU A 8 8.13 3.58 4.58
N SER A 9 7.58 2.52 5.15
CA SER A 9 6.86 1.48 4.41
C SER A 9 5.53 1.22 5.11
N TRP A 10 4.44 1.45 4.39
CA TRP A 10 3.06 1.31 4.84
C TRP A 10 2.41 0.11 4.17
N ALA A 11 1.96 -0.85 4.97
CA ALA A 11 1.08 -1.93 4.54
C ALA A 11 -0.37 -1.50 4.71
N ILE A 12 -1.14 -1.42 3.62
CA ILE A 12 -2.54 -1.00 3.63
C ILE A 12 -3.40 -2.20 3.24
N LEU A 13 -4.03 -2.80 4.23
CA LEU A 13 -4.67 -4.11 4.11
C LEU A 13 -6.16 -4.00 4.44
N ALA A 14 -7.03 -4.30 3.50
CA ALA A 14 -8.46 -4.43 3.73
C ALA A 14 -9.13 -5.16 2.57
N ALA A 15 -10.26 -5.81 2.83
CA ALA A 15 -11.10 -6.38 1.79
C ALA A 15 -11.63 -5.28 0.84
N SER A 16 -12.22 -5.70 -0.29
CA SER A 16 -12.84 -4.77 -1.23
C SER A 16 -13.90 -3.92 -0.52
N GLU A 17 -14.02 -2.65 -0.93
CA GLU A 17 -15.00 -1.68 -0.44
C GLU A 17 -14.89 -1.32 1.07
N MET A 18 -13.88 -1.79 1.79
CA MET A 18 -13.68 -1.50 3.21
C MET A 18 -12.96 -0.18 3.50
N GLY A 19 -12.65 0.63 2.47
CA GLY A 19 -12.11 2.00 2.66
C GLY A 19 -10.61 2.15 2.40
N LYS A 20 -9.88 1.07 2.05
CA LYS A 20 -8.45 1.07 1.74
C LYS A 20 -8.05 2.19 0.76
N GLY A 21 -8.67 2.21 -0.43
CA GLY A 21 -8.37 3.22 -1.47
C GLY A 21 -8.78 4.63 -1.06
N VAL A 22 -9.86 4.79 -0.29
CA VAL A 22 -10.29 6.10 0.22
C VAL A 22 -9.25 6.66 1.19
N TRP A 23 -8.81 5.86 2.16
CA TRP A 23 -7.78 6.26 3.11
C TRP A 23 -6.48 6.65 2.41
N LEU A 24 -6.01 5.83 1.46
CA LEU A 24 -4.76 6.11 0.76
C LEU A 24 -4.85 7.41 -0.07
N LYS A 25 -5.96 7.62 -0.79
CA LYS A 25 -6.17 8.86 -1.56
C LYS A 25 -6.23 10.09 -0.65
N GLN A 26 -6.86 9.99 0.52
CA GLN A 26 -6.84 11.06 1.54
C GLN A 26 -5.42 11.31 2.05
N ARG A 27 -4.68 10.25 2.37
CA ARG A 27 -3.28 10.35 2.83
C ARG A 27 -2.37 11.00 1.79
N LEU A 28 -2.53 10.68 0.51
CA LEU A 28 -1.79 11.31 -0.58
C LEU A 28 -2.16 12.79 -0.72
N ALA A 29 -3.42 13.15 -0.57
CA ALA A 29 -3.88 14.54 -0.62
C ALA A 29 -3.34 15.36 0.57
N GLU A 30 -3.28 14.78 1.77
CA GLU A 30 -2.72 15.42 2.97
C GLU A 30 -1.22 15.62 2.89
N THR A 31 -0.49 14.64 2.38
CA THR A 31 0.98 14.67 2.29
C THR A 31 1.50 15.44 1.10
N CYS A 32 0.69 15.60 0.05
CA CYS A 32 1.00 16.32 -1.19
C CYS A 32 2.44 16.04 -1.69
N PRO A 33 2.80 14.78 -1.99
CA PRO A 33 4.18 14.45 -2.33
C PRO A 33 4.60 15.11 -3.64
N ASP A 34 5.73 15.82 -3.64
CA ASP A 34 6.30 16.44 -4.85
C ASP A 34 6.72 15.42 -5.92
N ARG A 35 6.97 14.18 -5.51
CA ARG A 35 7.47 13.09 -6.36
C ARG A 35 6.65 11.84 -6.07
N LEU A 36 5.69 11.55 -6.95
CA LEU A 36 4.75 10.43 -6.79
C LEU A 36 4.80 9.50 -8.00
N ALA A 37 5.03 8.20 -7.78
CA ALA A 37 4.87 7.16 -8.79
C ALA A 37 3.95 6.06 -8.27
N ILE A 38 2.96 5.69 -9.09
CA ILE A 38 1.94 4.70 -8.75
C ILE A 38 1.97 3.54 -9.73
N TRP A 39 2.03 2.31 -9.20
CA TRP A 39 1.68 1.08 -9.89
C TRP A 39 0.18 0.87 -9.72
N ASP A 40 -0.59 1.16 -10.75
CA ASP A 40 -2.06 1.29 -10.72
C ASP A 40 -2.74 0.17 -11.51
N THR A 41 -2.85 -1.01 -10.89
CA THR A 41 -3.45 -2.20 -11.53
C THR A 41 -4.93 -2.06 -11.84
N ASN A 42 -5.63 -1.22 -11.09
CA ASN A 42 -7.08 -1.05 -11.17
C ASN A 42 -7.52 0.21 -11.91
N ASP A 43 -6.57 1.05 -12.39
CA ASP A 43 -6.85 2.33 -13.08
C ASP A 43 -7.70 3.29 -12.22
N GLU A 44 -7.33 3.44 -10.92
CA GLU A 44 -8.13 4.19 -9.95
C GLU A 44 -7.54 5.55 -9.54
N TYR A 45 -6.35 5.92 -10.03
CA TYR A 45 -5.61 7.13 -9.59
C TYR A 45 -5.53 8.23 -10.67
N ASP A 46 -6.49 8.28 -11.58
CA ASP A 46 -6.57 9.28 -12.67
C ASP A 46 -6.54 10.73 -12.19
N ARG A 47 -7.15 11.02 -11.03
CA ARG A 47 -7.17 12.34 -10.40
C ARG A 47 -5.92 12.69 -9.61
N ALA A 48 -5.13 11.68 -9.22
CA ALA A 48 -3.94 11.87 -8.39
C ALA A 48 -2.66 12.01 -9.21
N ALA A 49 -2.59 11.37 -10.39
CA ALA A 49 -1.38 11.27 -11.17
C ALA A 49 -1.66 11.10 -12.68
N ARG A 50 -0.78 11.68 -13.50
CA ARG A 50 -0.84 11.54 -14.96
C ARG A 50 -0.48 10.12 -15.37
N GLU A 51 -1.25 9.52 -16.27
CA GLU A 51 -0.91 8.22 -16.85
C GLU A 51 0.36 8.28 -17.70
N VAL A 52 1.23 7.31 -17.53
CA VAL A 52 2.34 6.97 -18.42
C VAL A 52 2.14 5.53 -18.91
N ARG A 53 2.36 5.30 -20.22
CA ARG A 53 2.02 4.04 -20.91
C ARG A 53 3.23 3.19 -21.23
N THR A 54 4.41 3.76 -21.14
CA THR A 54 5.66 3.10 -21.47
C THR A 54 6.71 3.34 -20.39
N PHE A 55 7.67 2.44 -20.25
CA PHE A 55 8.81 2.65 -19.37
C PHE A 55 9.70 3.83 -19.79
N GLY A 56 9.72 4.17 -21.09
CA GLY A 56 10.40 5.36 -21.59
C GLY A 56 9.77 6.64 -21.05
N GLU A 57 8.43 6.76 -21.08
CA GLU A 57 7.70 7.87 -20.49
C GLU A 57 7.89 7.95 -18.96
N LEU A 58 7.90 6.79 -18.28
CA LEU A 58 8.16 6.72 -16.84
C LEU A 58 9.55 7.23 -16.50
N LEU A 59 10.60 6.77 -17.23
CA LEU A 59 11.97 7.22 -17.06
C LEU A 59 12.12 8.74 -17.26
N GLN A 60 11.49 9.26 -18.31
CA GLN A 60 11.49 10.70 -18.59
C GLN A 60 10.79 11.49 -17.47
N ALA A 61 9.64 11.00 -16.99
CA ALA A 61 8.88 11.68 -15.96
C ALA A 61 9.64 11.76 -14.63
N ILE A 62 10.24 10.64 -14.17
CA ILE A 62 10.94 10.60 -12.88
C ILE A 62 12.27 11.36 -12.87
N ALA A 63 12.79 11.75 -14.05
CA ALA A 63 13.97 12.61 -14.18
C ALA A 63 13.67 14.07 -13.79
N ALA A 64 12.40 14.48 -13.82
CA ALA A 64 12.00 15.82 -13.40
C ALA A 64 12.14 16.01 -11.89
N PRO A 65 12.38 17.24 -11.41
CA PRO A 65 12.47 17.53 -9.97
C PRO A 65 11.16 17.23 -9.24
N THR A 66 10.02 17.44 -9.89
CA THR A 66 8.68 17.11 -9.38
C THR A 66 7.91 16.28 -10.42
N PHE A 67 7.14 15.31 -9.96
CA PHE A 67 6.29 14.51 -10.84
C PHE A 67 5.18 13.80 -10.03
N ALA A 68 4.04 13.60 -10.69
CA ALA A 68 2.98 12.71 -10.24
C ALA A 68 2.56 11.84 -11.43
N VAL A 69 2.96 10.58 -11.42
CA VAL A 69 2.72 9.64 -12.53
C VAL A 69 2.16 8.32 -12.03
N ARG A 70 1.28 7.73 -12.83
CA ARG A 70 0.77 6.39 -12.64
C ARG A 70 1.05 5.52 -13.86
N TYR A 71 1.43 4.30 -13.61
CA TYR A 71 1.64 3.29 -14.64
C TYR A 71 0.56 2.22 -14.51
N VAL A 72 -0.26 2.11 -15.55
CA VAL A 72 -1.31 1.07 -15.64
C VAL A 72 -0.72 -0.10 -16.42
N PRO A 73 -0.50 -1.27 -15.78
CA PRO A 73 0.14 -2.40 -16.44
C PRO A 73 -0.76 -2.97 -17.54
N LYS A 74 -0.14 -3.40 -18.64
CA LYS A 74 -0.84 -3.98 -19.81
C LYS A 74 -0.93 -5.50 -19.73
N ALA A 75 0.03 -6.12 -19.06
CA ALA A 75 0.08 -7.56 -18.87
C ALA A 75 -1.15 -8.04 -18.09
N ARG A 76 -1.70 -9.18 -18.52
CA ARG A 76 -2.86 -9.82 -17.88
C ARG A 76 -2.53 -11.23 -17.37
N LYS A 77 -1.35 -11.75 -17.71
CA LYS A 77 -0.87 -13.03 -17.22
C LYS A 77 0.10 -12.80 -16.07
N ASP A 78 -0.01 -13.57 -15.02
CA ASP A 78 0.77 -13.42 -13.78
C ASP A 78 2.28 -13.29 -14.00
N ARG A 79 2.84 -14.11 -14.90
CA ARG A 79 4.28 -14.05 -15.18
C ARG A 79 4.68 -12.72 -15.83
N ASP A 80 3.97 -12.34 -16.88
CA ASP A 80 4.25 -11.12 -17.62
C ASP A 80 4.02 -9.87 -16.72
N LEU A 81 3.01 -9.91 -15.84
CA LEU A 81 2.74 -8.86 -14.86
C LEU A 81 3.89 -8.71 -13.86
N ARG A 82 4.47 -9.82 -13.40
CA ARG A 82 5.63 -9.80 -12.49
C ARG A 82 6.88 -9.23 -13.16
N ASP A 83 7.12 -9.57 -14.41
CA ASP A 83 8.27 -9.06 -15.20
C ASP A 83 8.09 -7.54 -15.45
N GLU A 84 6.86 -7.11 -15.75
CA GLU A 84 6.51 -5.68 -15.91
C GLU A 84 6.67 -4.92 -14.60
N PHE A 85 6.24 -5.50 -13.48
CA PHE A 85 6.43 -4.93 -12.14
C PHE A 85 7.90 -4.84 -11.73
N GLU A 86 8.71 -5.86 -12.02
CA GLU A 86 10.16 -5.86 -11.79
C GLU A 86 10.85 -4.71 -12.55
N ALA A 87 10.47 -4.49 -13.80
CA ALA A 87 10.97 -3.36 -14.60
C ALA A 87 10.55 -2.01 -14.01
N TRP A 88 9.26 -1.86 -13.62
CA TRP A 88 8.77 -0.66 -12.95
C TRP A 88 9.54 -0.38 -11.66
N CYS A 89 9.70 -1.37 -10.79
CA CYS A 89 10.45 -1.25 -9.54
C CYS A 89 11.91 -0.82 -9.79
N THR A 90 12.56 -1.38 -10.81
CA THR A 90 13.93 -1.04 -11.20
C THR A 90 14.06 0.44 -11.59
N ILE A 91 13.07 0.95 -12.32
CA ILE A 91 13.03 2.34 -12.76
C ILE A 91 12.80 3.28 -11.57
N VAL A 92 11.73 3.07 -10.81
CA VAL A 92 11.36 3.99 -9.72
C VAL A 92 12.34 3.97 -8.55
N TYR A 93 13.17 2.93 -8.40
CA TYR A 93 14.26 2.92 -7.44
C TYR A 93 15.26 4.08 -7.63
N ARG A 94 15.36 4.61 -8.87
CA ARG A 94 16.23 5.75 -9.19
C ARG A 94 15.66 7.10 -8.74
N ALA A 95 14.38 7.14 -8.39
CA ALA A 95 13.68 8.35 -8.00
C ALA A 95 13.79 8.59 -6.48
N ALA A 96 14.99 8.91 -5.98
CA ALA A 96 15.22 9.17 -4.56
C ALA A 96 14.26 10.23 -3.99
N GLY A 97 13.85 10.07 -2.74
CA GLY A 97 12.94 10.99 -2.05
C GLY A 97 11.49 10.93 -2.53
N SER A 98 11.13 9.92 -3.32
CA SER A 98 9.78 9.79 -3.87
C SER A 98 8.83 9.01 -2.95
N THR A 99 7.55 9.28 -3.11
CA THR A 99 6.45 8.45 -2.63
C THR A 99 6.07 7.45 -3.74
N LEU A 100 6.05 6.18 -3.40
CA LEU A 100 5.68 5.09 -4.30
C LEU A 100 4.41 4.43 -3.78
N VAL A 101 3.45 4.20 -4.66
CA VAL A 101 2.22 3.45 -4.37
C VAL A 101 2.22 2.18 -5.21
N VAL A 102 1.90 1.04 -4.59
CA VAL A 102 1.73 -0.25 -5.26
C VAL A 102 0.34 -0.78 -4.92
N GLU A 103 -0.55 -0.79 -5.90
CA GLU A 103 -1.85 -1.43 -5.78
C GLU A 103 -1.72 -2.94 -5.93
N GLU A 104 -2.46 -3.67 -5.12
CA GLU A 104 -2.59 -5.12 -5.05
C GLU A 104 -1.25 -5.89 -5.18
N LEU A 105 -0.42 -5.75 -4.16
CA LEU A 105 0.91 -6.39 -4.12
C LEU A 105 0.84 -7.92 -4.23
N ALA A 106 -0.27 -8.55 -3.82
CA ALA A 106 -0.47 -9.99 -3.93
C ALA A 106 -0.51 -10.51 -5.37
N ASP A 107 -0.81 -9.65 -6.37
CA ASP A 107 -0.82 -10.05 -7.78
C ASP A 107 0.59 -10.32 -8.33
N VAL A 108 1.59 -9.66 -7.75
CA VAL A 108 2.98 -9.68 -8.23
C VAL A 108 3.96 -10.38 -7.27
N THR A 109 3.48 -10.76 -6.07
CA THR A 109 4.27 -11.50 -5.07
C THR A 109 3.59 -12.81 -4.68
N SER A 110 4.23 -13.59 -3.83
CA SER A 110 3.64 -14.72 -3.12
C SER A 110 4.35 -14.91 -1.78
N PRO A 111 3.85 -15.72 -0.84
CA PRO A 111 4.45 -15.86 0.50
C PRO A 111 5.93 -16.21 0.51
N SER A 112 6.42 -16.88 -0.53
CA SER A 112 7.82 -17.30 -0.68
C SER A 112 8.59 -16.56 -1.78
N PHE A 113 7.92 -15.67 -2.53
CA PHE A 113 8.52 -14.99 -3.68
C PHE A 113 8.17 -13.51 -3.71
N ALA A 114 9.19 -12.70 -3.96
CA ALA A 114 9.04 -11.29 -4.34
C ALA A 114 10.03 -10.98 -5.47
N PRO A 115 9.64 -10.20 -6.50
CA PRO A 115 10.57 -9.74 -7.52
C PRO A 115 11.81 -9.07 -6.91
N PRO A 116 13.03 -9.31 -7.41
CA PRO A 116 14.26 -8.79 -6.80
C PRO A 116 14.29 -7.27 -6.65
N ALA A 117 13.79 -6.52 -7.64
CA ALA A 117 13.74 -5.06 -7.57
C ALA A 117 12.75 -4.57 -6.52
N TRP A 118 11.58 -5.21 -6.38
CA TRP A 118 10.66 -4.92 -5.26
C TRP A 118 11.30 -5.17 -3.90
N ARG A 119 11.97 -6.33 -3.74
CA ARG A 119 12.71 -6.63 -2.52
C ARG A 119 13.74 -5.56 -2.20
N LYS A 120 14.45 -5.06 -3.21
CA LYS A 120 15.43 -3.96 -3.07
C LYS A 120 14.76 -2.65 -2.65
N LEU A 121 13.62 -2.27 -3.26
CA LEU A 121 12.82 -1.13 -2.86
C LEU A 121 12.42 -1.20 -1.38
N ASN A 122 11.82 -2.32 -1.00
CA ASN A 122 11.25 -2.53 0.33
C ASN A 122 12.32 -2.63 1.44
N THR A 123 13.53 -3.11 1.14
CA THR A 123 14.62 -3.24 2.13
C THR A 123 15.58 -2.06 2.13
N ARG A 124 16.05 -1.63 0.94
CA ARG A 124 17.10 -0.63 0.79
C ARG A 124 16.58 0.75 0.40
N GLY A 125 15.47 0.81 -0.34
CA GLY A 125 14.93 2.07 -0.86
C GLY A 125 14.61 3.07 0.24
N ARG A 126 14.01 2.60 1.32
CA ARG A 126 13.71 3.43 2.50
C ARG A 126 14.96 4.02 3.15
N HIS A 127 16.02 3.23 3.31
CA HIS A 127 17.23 3.65 4.03
C HIS A 127 18.19 4.46 3.16
N HIS A 128 18.33 4.09 1.90
CA HIS A 128 19.36 4.66 1.03
C HIS A 128 18.81 5.68 0.02
N GLN A 129 17.50 5.66 -0.23
CA GLN A 129 16.86 6.53 -1.20
C GLN A 129 15.80 7.46 -0.56
N GLY A 130 15.54 7.34 0.75
CA GLY A 130 14.51 8.12 1.42
C GLY A 130 13.09 7.91 0.86
N LEU A 131 12.80 6.70 0.34
CA LEU A 131 11.51 6.38 -0.26
C LEU A 131 10.42 6.19 0.79
N VAL A 132 9.24 6.73 0.51
CA VAL A 132 8.01 6.39 1.23
C VAL A 132 7.23 5.39 0.37
N LEU A 133 6.99 4.20 0.89
CA LEU A 133 6.30 3.14 0.19
C LEU A 133 4.90 2.94 0.79
N TYR A 134 3.87 3.06 -0.03
CA TYR A 134 2.52 2.60 0.27
C TYR A 134 2.23 1.38 -0.61
N TRP A 135 1.91 0.25 0.00
CA TRP A 135 1.50 -0.91 -0.76
C TRP A 135 0.22 -1.50 -0.19
N CYS A 136 -0.67 -1.88 -1.10
CA CYS A 136 -2.01 -2.33 -0.80
C CYS A 136 -2.15 -3.82 -1.05
N SER A 137 -2.99 -4.50 -0.27
CA SER A 137 -3.49 -5.82 -0.61
C SER A 137 -4.82 -6.13 0.08
N GLN A 138 -5.67 -6.87 -0.63
CA GLN A 138 -6.87 -7.49 -0.07
C GLN A 138 -6.55 -8.86 0.53
N SER A 139 -5.41 -9.44 0.15
CA SER A 139 -5.03 -10.81 0.46
C SER A 139 -3.65 -10.91 1.12
N PRO A 140 -3.45 -10.36 2.33
CA PRO A 140 -2.13 -10.30 2.97
C PRO A 140 -1.48 -11.68 3.19
N ALA A 141 -2.25 -12.76 3.29
CA ALA A 141 -1.68 -14.11 3.37
C ALA A 141 -0.96 -14.54 2.08
N PHE A 142 -1.18 -13.86 0.96
CA PHE A 142 -0.52 -14.11 -0.32
C PHE A 142 0.60 -13.12 -0.65
N VAL A 143 0.80 -12.10 0.17
CA VAL A 143 1.93 -11.18 0.05
C VAL A 143 3.21 -11.85 0.58
N ASP A 144 4.36 -11.50 0.02
CA ASP A 144 5.63 -12.00 0.52
C ASP A 144 5.89 -11.59 1.97
N LYS A 145 6.45 -12.53 2.74
CA LYS A 145 6.70 -12.35 4.18
C LYS A 145 7.65 -11.19 4.48
N SER A 146 8.55 -10.86 3.55
CA SER A 146 9.50 -9.78 3.76
C SER A 146 8.83 -8.41 3.67
N SER A 147 7.83 -8.24 2.83
CA SER A 147 7.06 -7.00 2.75
C SER A 147 6.27 -6.73 4.04
N LEU A 148 5.57 -7.72 4.56
CA LEU A 148 4.90 -7.62 5.87
C LEU A 148 5.90 -7.36 7.00
N GLY A 149 7.02 -8.09 7.02
CA GLY A 149 8.05 -7.95 8.03
C GLY A 149 8.77 -6.60 8.03
N ASN A 150 8.93 -5.96 6.87
CA ASN A 150 9.60 -4.68 6.71
C ASN A 150 8.68 -3.46 6.78
N ALA A 151 7.35 -3.65 6.79
CA ALA A 151 6.43 -2.55 7.00
C ALA A 151 6.73 -1.84 8.32
N THR A 152 6.88 -0.52 8.28
CA THR A 152 7.08 0.32 9.47
C THR A 152 5.76 0.75 10.08
N HIS A 153 4.74 0.82 9.23
CA HIS A 153 3.37 1.17 9.57
C HIS A 153 2.43 0.18 8.89
N MET A 154 1.34 -0.11 9.54
CA MET A 154 0.27 -0.90 8.97
C MET A 154 -1.06 -0.19 9.17
N HIS A 155 -1.86 -0.12 8.13
CA HIS A 155 -3.26 0.32 8.18
C HIS A 155 -4.13 -0.85 7.76
N VAL A 156 -4.95 -1.35 8.68
CA VAL A 156 -5.72 -2.58 8.47
C VAL A 156 -7.19 -2.32 8.72
N GLY A 157 -8.01 -2.46 7.68
CA GLY A 157 -9.46 -2.54 7.76
C GLY A 157 -9.94 -3.99 7.88
N TYR A 158 -11.24 -4.21 7.76
CA TYR A 158 -11.83 -5.54 7.77
C TYR A 158 -11.22 -6.44 6.67
N LEU A 159 -10.93 -7.69 7.04
CA LEU A 159 -10.45 -8.75 6.15
C LEU A 159 -11.37 -9.96 6.24
N GLY A 160 -11.98 -10.36 5.12
CA GLY A 160 -13.03 -11.38 5.10
C GLY A 160 -12.57 -12.79 5.50
N GLU A 161 -11.37 -13.20 5.06
CA GLU A 161 -10.88 -14.56 5.28
C GLU A 161 -10.04 -14.69 6.56
N PRO A 162 -10.26 -15.74 7.38
CA PRO A 162 -9.49 -15.96 8.62
C PRO A 162 -7.98 -15.96 8.41
N ARG A 163 -7.47 -16.57 7.34
CA ARG A 163 -6.03 -16.61 7.04
C ARG A 163 -5.45 -15.22 6.78
N HIS A 164 -6.23 -14.31 6.18
CA HIS A 164 -5.80 -12.93 5.93
C HIS A 164 -5.75 -12.13 7.22
N ARG A 165 -6.75 -12.31 8.10
CA ARG A 165 -6.75 -11.71 9.45
C ARG A 165 -5.56 -12.17 10.28
N GLN A 166 -5.29 -13.49 10.29
CA GLN A 166 -4.15 -14.06 11.00
C GLN A 166 -2.80 -13.51 10.48
N ALA A 167 -2.64 -13.42 9.14
CA ALA A 167 -1.43 -12.88 8.54
C ALA A 167 -1.19 -11.41 8.93
N ALA A 168 -2.23 -10.56 8.95
CA ALA A 168 -2.12 -9.17 9.38
C ALA A 168 -1.86 -9.07 10.90
N ALA A 169 -2.67 -9.74 11.71
CA ALA A 169 -2.61 -9.71 13.17
C ALA A 169 -1.22 -10.12 13.72
N ALA A 170 -0.60 -11.12 13.10
CA ALA A 170 0.75 -11.60 13.48
C ALA A 170 1.84 -10.50 13.45
N HIS A 171 1.62 -9.42 12.67
CA HIS A 171 2.57 -8.31 12.53
C HIS A 171 2.18 -7.06 13.32
N MET A 172 0.96 -7.01 13.88
CA MET A 172 0.42 -5.82 14.55
C MET A 172 0.31 -5.96 16.08
N GLY A 173 0.51 -7.17 16.62
CA GLY A 173 0.31 -7.43 18.04
C GLY A 173 -1.16 -7.24 18.48
N CYS A 174 -2.11 -7.43 17.58
CA CYS A 174 -3.55 -7.56 17.82
C CYS A 174 -4.01 -8.99 17.52
N THR A 175 -5.28 -9.29 17.73
CA THR A 175 -5.85 -10.59 17.41
C THR A 175 -6.55 -10.58 16.04
N ALA A 176 -6.82 -11.77 15.48
CA ALA A 176 -7.60 -11.88 14.26
C ALA A 176 -9.06 -11.43 14.49
N GLU A 177 -9.56 -11.60 15.70
CA GLU A 177 -10.89 -11.19 16.14
C GLU A 177 -11.03 -9.66 16.21
N ASP A 178 -9.96 -8.94 16.58
CA ASP A 178 -9.96 -7.46 16.53
C ASP A 178 -10.19 -6.95 15.10
N ILE A 179 -9.59 -7.62 14.11
CA ILE A 179 -9.75 -7.28 12.68
C ILE A 179 -11.14 -7.73 12.16
N ASP A 180 -11.65 -8.86 12.63
CA ASP A 180 -12.98 -9.37 12.27
C ASP A 180 -14.11 -8.48 12.79
N ALA A 181 -13.89 -7.81 13.91
CA ALA A 181 -14.85 -6.89 14.52
C ALA A 181 -14.97 -5.52 13.80
N LEU A 182 -14.07 -5.23 12.84
CA LEU A 182 -14.11 -3.98 12.09
C LEU A 182 -15.28 -3.94 11.11
N CYS A 183 -15.95 -2.81 11.05
CA CYS A 183 -17.01 -2.52 10.08
C CYS A 183 -16.44 -1.73 8.89
N GLN A 184 -17.26 -1.48 7.88
CA GLN A 184 -16.90 -0.68 6.72
C GLN A 184 -16.35 0.70 7.15
N GLY A 185 -15.15 1.02 6.68
CA GLY A 185 -14.43 2.24 7.02
C GLY A 185 -13.68 2.21 8.34
N ASP A 186 -13.95 1.27 9.25
CA ASP A 186 -13.16 1.13 10.47
C ASP A 186 -11.77 0.56 10.15
N PHE A 187 -10.77 1.01 10.89
CA PHE A 187 -9.40 0.55 10.73
C PHE A 187 -8.62 0.51 12.05
N ILE A 188 -7.54 -0.26 12.05
CA ILE A 188 -6.48 -0.24 13.06
C ILE A 188 -5.20 0.22 12.36
N GLU A 189 -4.58 1.28 12.86
CA GLU A 189 -3.21 1.66 12.49
C GLU A 189 -2.22 1.15 13.53
N TYR A 190 -1.06 0.72 13.05
CA TYR A 190 0.03 0.24 13.88
C TYR A 190 1.35 0.86 13.47
N VAL A 191 2.06 1.43 14.43
CA VAL A 191 3.42 1.96 14.27
C VAL A 191 4.41 1.00 14.88
N LYS A 192 5.21 0.32 14.06
CA LYS A 192 6.11 -0.74 14.51
C LYS A 192 7.16 -0.26 15.51
N ALA A 193 7.68 0.95 15.33
CA ALA A 193 8.74 1.50 16.17
C ALA A 193 8.29 1.74 17.62
N THR A 194 7.07 2.22 17.81
CA THR A 194 6.48 2.52 19.13
C THR A 194 5.60 1.39 19.65
N LYS A 195 5.23 0.44 18.78
CA LYS A 195 4.22 -0.60 19.03
C LYS A 195 2.83 -0.04 19.36
N GLU A 196 2.61 1.20 19.00
CA GLU A 196 1.35 1.90 19.22
C GLU A 196 0.29 1.45 18.22
N ARG A 197 -0.94 1.29 18.67
CA ARG A 197 -2.12 0.99 17.87
C ARG A 197 -3.17 2.05 18.07
N THR A 198 -3.73 2.51 16.97
CA THR A 198 -4.79 3.52 16.96
C THR A 198 -5.97 2.99 16.14
N TRP A 199 -7.16 3.10 16.69
CA TRP A 199 -8.41 2.76 16.00
C TRP A 199 -9.02 4.02 15.40
N GLY A 200 -9.49 3.94 14.18
CA GLY A 200 -10.07 5.06 13.48
C GLY A 200 -11.16 4.65 12.50
N LYS A 201 -11.72 5.63 11.82
CA LYS A 201 -12.75 5.45 10.81
C LYS A 201 -12.56 6.38 9.63
N VAL A 202 -12.55 5.83 8.43
CA VAL A 202 -12.56 6.57 7.15
C VAL A 202 -14.00 6.85 6.76
N SER A 203 -14.29 8.09 6.35
CA SER A 203 -15.58 8.42 5.76
C SER A 203 -15.60 7.97 4.30
N ILE A 204 -16.36 6.91 4.01
CA ILE A 204 -16.50 6.38 2.65
C ILE A 204 -17.69 7.10 1.97
N PRO A 205 -17.47 7.82 0.84
CA PRO A 205 -18.55 8.44 0.10
C PRO A 205 -19.58 7.39 -0.35
N GLY A 206 -20.85 7.57 -0.02
CA GLY A 206 -21.94 6.64 -0.39
C GLY A 206 -22.08 5.41 0.50
N GLY A 207 -21.24 5.26 1.52
CA GLY A 207 -21.36 4.18 2.50
C GLY A 207 -22.66 4.30 3.31
N ALA A 208 -23.38 3.18 3.50
CA ALA A 208 -24.58 3.14 4.32
C ALA A 208 -24.28 3.63 5.74
N LYS A 209 -25.12 4.49 6.29
CA LYS A 209 -25.07 4.88 7.72
C LYS A 209 -25.30 3.59 8.53
N ALA A 210 -24.24 2.98 9.02
CA ALA A 210 -24.31 1.80 9.87
C ALA A 210 -25.00 2.19 11.18
N THR A 211 -26.27 1.81 11.32
CA THR A 211 -27.02 1.91 12.57
C THR A 211 -26.39 0.93 13.56
N ARG A 212 -25.63 1.45 14.52
CA ARG A 212 -25.12 0.67 15.65
C ARG A 212 -26.29 0.12 16.44
N LYS A 213 -26.66 -1.13 16.24
CA LYS A 213 -27.36 -1.91 17.27
C LYS A 213 -26.32 -2.32 18.30
N ARG A 214 -26.24 -1.58 19.40
CA ARG A 214 -25.59 -2.04 20.62
C ARG A 214 -26.37 -3.28 21.10
N ALA A 215 -25.83 -4.47 20.95
CA ALA A 215 -26.29 -5.62 21.70
C ALA A 215 -25.91 -5.41 23.15
N ALA A 216 -26.91 -5.19 24.02
CA ALA A 216 -26.73 -5.21 25.45
C ALA A 216 -26.25 -6.62 25.85
N ARG A 217 -25.10 -6.71 26.47
CA ARG A 217 -24.71 -7.92 27.22
C ARG A 217 -25.53 -7.96 28.50
N VAL A 218 -26.33 -9.01 28.61
CA VAL A 218 -26.88 -9.52 29.86
C VAL A 218 -25.85 -10.44 30.49
#